data_3fbb8c5c9efe7bd506485a8cc88d2ea9
#
_entry.id   3fbb8c5c9efe7bd506485a8cc88d2ea9
#
_cell.length_a   1.000
_cell.length_b   1.000
_cell.length_c   1.000
_cell.angle_alpha   90.00
_cell.angle_beta   90.00
_cell.angle_gamma   90.00
#
_symmetry.space_group_name_H-M   'P 1'
#
loop_
_entity.id
_entity.type
_entity.pdbx_description
1 polymer ?
#
loop_
_entity_poly.entity_id
_entity_poly.type
_entity_poly.pdbx_seq_one_letter_code
_entity_poly.pdbx_strand_id
1 'polypeptide(L)'
;MRFIIFTTTLLAFVWSCYWFIMSNEYSNKLLLWSDINSADVSANFTRIRGFPNRFDTTITDLEIKQASFAPIKIDRLDVMRLSYNSTHYIFAAKTVNNIFENNFTFSKGLLSVVSNDGVLPTINFQGENIFINEKLIFDELSFKISPTTNLSKLRFSLVSKTADIKEGKTELSFQGQIQFNSNFNVESLIGFVSNLNTVKKISGKLFIKNTDGLDTVIQRDPTDWKIYLKSKTPDQIPSLIRDLDIIVLN
;
A
#
# COMPACT_ATOMS: atom_id res chain seq x y z
N MET A 1 -42.07 -9.75 25.74
CA MET A 1 -41.37 -10.69 24.85
C MET A 1 -41.72 -10.52 23.37
N ARG A 2 -43.02 -10.55 22.98
CA ARG A 2 -43.47 -10.38 21.59
C ARG A 2 -43.03 -9.06 20.95
N PHE A 3 -43.08 -7.96 21.71
CA PHE A 3 -42.63 -6.63 21.22
C PHE A 3 -41.14 -6.59 20.88
N ILE A 4 -40.28 -7.20 21.72
CA ILE A 4 -38.82 -7.25 21.48
C ILE A 4 -38.53 -8.04 20.20
N ILE A 5 -39.19 -9.20 20.04
CA ILE A 5 -39.00 -10.03 18.83
C ILE A 5 -39.44 -9.26 17.59
N PHE A 6 -40.58 -8.59 17.63
CA PHE A 6 -41.05 -7.78 16.51
C PHE A 6 -40.08 -6.66 16.16
N THR A 7 -39.57 -5.92 17.15
CA THR A 7 -38.64 -4.80 16.94
C THR A 7 -37.32 -5.28 16.37
N THR A 8 -36.75 -6.39 16.90
CA THR A 8 -35.49 -6.93 16.39
C THR A 8 -35.63 -7.46 14.96
N THR A 9 -36.75 -8.12 14.65
CA THR A 9 -37.02 -8.59 13.28
C THR A 9 -37.20 -7.44 12.31
N LEU A 10 -37.91 -6.37 12.71
CA LEU A 10 -38.07 -5.17 11.89
C LEU A 10 -36.73 -4.50 11.62
N LEU A 11 -35.87 -4.34 12.63
CA LEU A 11 -34.53 -3.75 12.49
C LEU A 11 -33.63 -4.60 11.56
N ALA A 12 -33.66 -5.93 11.72
CA ALA A 12 -32.93 -6.83 10.87
C ALA A 12 -33.39 -6.76 9.40
N PHE A 13 -34.70 -6.63 9.19
CA PHE A 13 -35.29 -6.45 7.86
C PHE A 13 -34.83 -5.12 7.21
N VAL A 14 -34.97 -4.01 7.94
CA VAL A 14 -34.52 -2.68 7.46
C VAL A 14 -33.02 -2.69 7.14
N TRP A 15 -32.22 -3.29 8.01
CA TRP A 15 -30.77 -3.44 7.75
C TRP A 15 -30.48 -4.29 6.51
N SER A 16 -31.21 -5.36 6.30
CA SER A 16 -31.07 -6.21 5.10
C SER A 16 -31.41 -5.44 3.84
N CYS A 17 -32.52 -4.71 3.82
CA CYS A 17 -32.91 -3.84 2.69
C CYS A 17 -31.82 -2.81 2.39
N TYR A 18 -31.31 -2.11 3.42
CA TYR A 18 -30.20 -1.17 3.28
C TYR A 18 -29.00 -1.85 2.64
N TRP A 19 -28.59 -3.02 3.15
CA TRP A 19 -27.40 -3.71 2.63
C TRP A 19 -27.55 -4.09 1.16
N PHE A 20 -28.72 -4.62 0.75
CA PHE A 20 -28.97 -5.00 -0.64
C PHE A 20 -28.94 -3.79 -1.59
N ILE A 21 -29.54 -2.68 -1.19
CA ILE A 21 -29.52 -1.42 -1.98
C ILE A 21 -28.09 -0.93 -2.13
N MET A 22 -27.35 -0.81 -1.04
CA MET A 22 -25.98 -0.29 -1.03
C MET A 22 -24.99 -1.23 -1.72
N SER A 23 -25.19 -2.56 -1.65
CA SER A 23 -24.34 -3.51 -2.37
C SER A 23 -24.51 -3.40 -3.88
N ASN A 24 -25.73 -3.16 -4.36
CA ASN A 24 -26.02 -2.94 -5.77
C ASN A 24 -25.41 -1.61 -6.26
N GLU A 25 -25.58 -0.55 -5.49
CA GLU A 25 -24.95 0.75 -5.78
C GLU A 25 -23.43 0.64 -5.83
N TYR A 26 -22.82 -0.08 -4.88
CA TYR A 26 -21.37 -0.32 -4.87
C TYR A 26 -20.89 -1.10 -6.09
N SER A 27 -21.64 -2.15 -6.49
CA SER A 27 -21.35 -2.91 -7.71
C SER A 27 -21.38 -2.02 -8.95
N ASN A 28 -22.42 -1.18 -9.07
CA ASN A 28 -22.54 -0.25 -10.20
C ASN A 28 -21.39 0.78 -10.23
N LYS A 29 -20.95 1.28 -9.06
CA LYS A 29 -19.78 2.17 -8.97
C LYS A 29 -18.49 1.50 -9.42
N LEU A 30 -18.27 0.22 -9.09
CA LEU A 30 -17.10 -0.53 -9.54
C LEU A 30 -17.11 -0.74 -11.06
N LEU A 31 -18.24 -1.09 -11.65
CA LEU A 31 -18.40 -1.22 -13.10
C LEU A 31 -18.15 0.11 -13.80
N LEU A 32 -18.79 1.19 -13.32
CA LEU A 32 -18.59 2.53 -13.88
C LEU A 32 -17.12 2.98 -13.78
N TRP A 33 -16.45 2.69 -12.65
CA TRP A 33 -15.02 2.97 -12.49
C TRP A 33 -14.17 2.22 -13.51
N SER A 34 -14.47 0.94 -13.74
CA SER A 34 -13.78 0.12 -14.75
C SER A 34 -14.00 0.68 -16.16
N ASP A 35 -15.21 1.08 -16.50
CA ASP A 35 -15.55 1.64 -17.80
C ASP A 35 -14.83 2.97 -18.06
N ILE A 36 -14.83 3.87 -17.08
CA ILE A 36 -14.15 5.17 -17.16
C ILE A 36 -12.64 4.98 -17.35
N ASN A 37 -12.04 3.98 -16.70
CA ASN A 37 -10.61 3.72 -16.76
C ASN A 37 -10.24 2.60 -17.75
N SER A 38 -11.14 2.20 -18.64
CA SER A 38 -10.94 1.05 -19.54
C SER A 38 -9.75 1.17 -20.50
N ALA A 39 -9.26 2.40 -20.75
CA ALA A 39 -8.03 2.63 -21.51
C ALA A 39 -6.77 2.12 -20.78
N ASP A 40 -6.77 2.21 -19.45
CA ASP A 40 -5.59 1.92 -18.61
C ASP A 40 -5.78 0.73 -17.67
N VAL A 41 -7.03 0.33 -17.43
CA VAL A 41 -7.37 -0.73 -16.48
C VAL A 41 -8.30 -1.75 -17.12
N SER A 42 -7.96 -3.03 -16.99
CA SER A 42 -8.83 -4.15 -17.34
C SER A 42 -9.04 -5.02 -16.10
N ALA A 43 -10.29 -5.39 -15.79
CA ALA A 43 -10.61 -6.16 -14.60
C ALA A 43 -11.97 -6.87 -14.73
N ASN A 44 -12.11 -8.03 -14.11
CA ASN A 44 -13.37 -8.73 -13.93
C ASN A 44 -13.79 -8.67 -12.46
N PHE A 45 -15.06 -8.35 -12.19
CA PHE A 45 -15.60 -8.21 -10.84
C PHE A 45 -16.58 -9.32 -10.51
N THR A 46 -16.44 -9.91 -9.31
CA THR A 46 -17.44 -10.86 -8.80
C THR A 46 -18.56 -10.10 -8.08
N ARG A 47 -19.69 -10.78 -7.90
CA ARG A 47 -20.82 -10.26 -7.12
C ARG A 47 -20.40 -9.90 -5.71
N ILE A 48 -20.95 -8.78 -5.20
CA ILE A 48 -20.73 -8.33 -3.83
C ILE A 48 -21.25 -9.37 -2.81
N ARG A 49 -20.45 -9.63 -1.80
CA ARG A 49 -20.68 -10.56 -0.69
C ARG A 49 -20.44 -9.86 0.65
N GLY A 50 -20.51 -10.59 1.76
CA GLY A 50 -20.13 -10.08 3.08
C GLY A 50 -21.28 -9.51 3.92
N PHE A 51 -22.55 -9.84 3.54
CA PHE A 51 -23.73 -9.55 4.42
C PHE A 51 -23.48 -10.08 5.83
N PRO A 52 -23.87 -9.36 6.89
CA PRO A 52 -24.57 -8.06 6.84
C PRO A 52 -23.64 -6.84 6.95
N ASN A 53 -22.36 -7.00 7.25
CA ASN A 53 -21.51 -5.91 7.73
C ASN A 53 -20.44 -5.46 6.73
N ARG A 54 -20.25 -6.19 5.62
CA ARG A 54 -19.21 -5.90 4.64
C ARG A 54 -19.74 -5.92 3.22
N PHE A 55 -19.02 -5.21 2.35
CA PHE A 55 -19.09 -5.31 0.92
C PHE A 55 -17.76 -5.88 0.43
N ASP A 56 -17.72 -7.18 0.20
CA ASP A 56 -16.54 -7.87 -0.29
C ASP A 56 -16.73 -8.20 -1.77
N THR A 57 -15.74 -7.89 -2.58
CA THR A 57 -15.69 -8.32 -3.98
C THR A 57 -14.33 -8.90 -4.30
N THR A 58 -14.26 -9.79 -5.26
CA THR A 58 -13.01 -10.29 -5.84
C THR A 58 -12.87 -9.71 -7.24
N ILE A 59 -11.74 -9.12 -7.51
CA ILE A 59 -11.32 -8.65 -8.82
C ILE A 59 -10.38 -9.73 -9.37
N THR A 60 -10.64 -10.22 -10.57
CA THR A 60 -9.77 -11.17 -11.26
C THR A 60 -9.22 -10.56 -12.53
N ASP A 61 -8.07 -11.05 -12.95
CA ASP A 61 -7.39 -10.62 -14.17
C ASP A 61 -7.20 -9.11 -14.23
N LEU A 62 -6.88 -8.51 -13.08
CA LEU A 62 -6.61 -7.07 -13.00
C LEU A 62 -5.30 -6.76 -13.73
N GLU A 63 -5.40 -5.93 -14.74
CA GLU A 63 -4.27 -5.40 -15.48
C GLU A 63 -4.31 -3.88 -15.47
N ILE A 64 -3.21 -3.25 -15.01
CA ILE A 64 -3.06 -1.78 -14.96
C ILE A 64 -1.89 -1.41 -15.87
N LYS A 65 -2.17 -0.67 -16.93
CA LYS A 65 -1.13 -0.18 -17.85
C LYS A 65 -0.28 0.89 -17.20
N GLN A 66 1.00 0.86 -17.50
CA GLN A 66 1.99 1.84 -17.08
C GLN A 66 2.63 2.48 -18.32
N ALA A 67 2.85 3.78 -18.29
CA ALA A 67 3.32 4.53 -19.47
C ALA A 67 4.69 4.06 -20.01
N SER A 68 5.58 3.56 -19.15
CA SER A 68 6.97 3.21 -19.51
C SER A 68 7.39 1.79 -19.12
N PHE A 69 6.51 1.01 -18.52
CA PHE A 69 6.79 -0.33 -18.01
C PHE A 69 5.74 -1.34 -18.47
N ALA A 70 6.06 -2.62 -18.32
CA ALA A 70 5.08 -3.69 -18.50
C ALA A 70 3.86 -3.47 -17.57
N PRO A 71 2.65 -3.82 -18.00
CA PRO A 71 1.45 -3.62 -17.18
C PRO A 71 1.54 -4.43 -15.87
N ILE A 72 1.09 -3.82 -14.77
CA ILE A 72 0.95 -4.53 -13.49
C ILE A 72 -0.19 -5.55 -13.66
N LYS A 73 0.06 -6.80 -13.26
CA LYS A 73 -0.92 -7.89 -13.34
C LYS A 73 -1.16 -8.49 -11.97
N ILE A 74 -2.43 -8.62 -11.62
CA ILE A 74 -2.88 -9.26 -10.37
C ILE A 74 -3.98 -10.26 -10.74
N ASP A 75 -3.67 -11.55 -10.63
CA ASP A 75 -4.61 -12.62 -11.02
C ASP A 75 -5.86 -12.59 -10.12
N ARG A 76 -5.66 -12.28 -8.84
CA ARG A 76 -6.74 -12.18 -7.87
C ARG A 76 -6.46 -11.12 -6.81
N LEU A 77 -7.39 -10.20 -6.68
CA LEU A 77 -7.41 -9.16 -5.66
C LEU A 77 -8.75 -9.21 -4.90
N ASP A 78 -8.71 -9.57 -3.62
CA ASP A 78 -9.88 -9.50 -2.77
C ASP A 78 -9.97 -8.08 -2.18
N VAL A 79 -11.11 -7.42 -2.39
CA VAL A 79 -11.40 -6.06 -1.91
C VAL A 79 -12.50 -6.15 -0.86
N MET A 80 -12.21 -5.65 0.32
CA MET A 80 -13.11 -5.68 1.47
C MET A 80 -13.38 -4.26 1.95
N ARG A 81 -14.64 -3.97 2.26
CA ARG A 81 -15.08 -2.69 2.79
C ARG A 81 -16.18 -2.91 3.81
N LEU A 82 -16.18 -2.14 4.90
CA LEU A 82 -17.27 -2.16 5.85
C LEU A 82 -18.53 -1.49 5.27
N SER A 83 -19.70 -2.08 5.45
CA SER A 83 -20.95 -1.55 4.90
C SER A 83 -21.36 -0.18 5.49
N TYR A 84 -20.87 0.13 6.69
CA TYR A 84 -21.13 1.39 7.42
C TYR A 84 -19.94 2.36 7.38
N ASN A 85 -18.82 1.99 6.73
CA ASN A 85 -17.65 2.85 6.57
C ASN A 85 -17.19 2.84 5.10
N SER A 86 -17.56 3.90 4.37
CA SER A 86 -17.27 4.01 2.95
C SER A 86 -15.84 4.45 2.64
N THR A 87 -15.08 4.86 3.65
CA THR A 87 -13.75 5.45 3.47
C THR A 87 -12.60 4.49 3.74
N HIS A 88 -12.90 3.29 4.25
CA HIS A 88 -11.89 2.29 4.59
C HIS A 88 -11.99 1.06 3.68
N TYR A 89 -10.95 0.83 2.89
CA TYR A 89 -10.79 -0.31 2.01
C TYR A 89 -9.61 -1.17 2.46
N ILE A 90 -9.77 -2.48 2.35
CA ILE A 90 -8.71 -3.47 2.56
C ILE A 90 -8.61 -4.29 1.28
N PHE A 91 -7.39 -4.37 0.75
CA PHE A 91 -7.05 -5.13 -0.43
C PHE A 91 -6.16 -6.29 0.00
N ALA A 92 -6.46 -7.50 -0.48
CA ALA A 92 -5.64 -8.68 -0.23
C ALA A 92 -5.24 -9.33 -1.56
N ALA A 93 -3.95 -9.50 -1.76
CA ALA A 93 -3.39 -10.18 -2.92
C ALA A 93 -2.31 -11.18 -2.48
N LYS A 94 -2.14 -12.27 -3.26
CA LYS A 94 -1.04 -13.23 -3.06
C LYS A 94 0.11 -12.96 -4.00
N THR A 95 -0.18 -12.49 -5.20
CA THR A 95 0.83 -12.26 -6.25
C THR A 95 0.52 -10.96 -6.96
N VAL A 96 1.54 -10.16 -7.20
CA VAL A 96 1.48 -8.94 -8.00
C VAL A 96 2.68 -8.96 -8.94
N ASN A 97 2.42 -9.00 -10.23
CA ASN A 97 3.45 -9.11 -11.26
C ASN A 97 3.75 -7.76 -11.90
N ASN A 98 4.98 -7.58 -12.35
CA ASN A 98 5.48 -6.42 -13.12
C ASN A 98 5.43 -5.08 -12.37
N ILE A 99 5.58 -5.07 -11.05
CA ILE A 99 5.84 -3.80 -10.34
C ILE A 99 7.32 -3.45 -10.57
N PHE A 100 7.58 -2.42 -11.38
CA PHE A 100 8.95 -2.04 -11.78
C PHE A 100 9.77 -3.25 -12.27
N GLU A 101 9.18 -4.05 -13.17
CA GLU A 101 9.78 -5.27 -13.74
C GLU A 101 10.01 -6.42 -12.73
N ASN A 102 9.51 -6.30 -11.53
CA ASN A 102 9.61 -7.34 -10.51
C ASN A 102 8.26 -8.01 -10.23
N ASN A 103 8.33 -9.30 -9.89
CA ASN A 103 7.19 -10.09 -9.47
C ASN A 103 7.22 -10.27 -7.95
N PHE A 104 6.12 -9.92 -7.29
CA PHE A 104 5.97 -10.01 -5.85
C PHE A 104 4.98 -11.13 -5.50
N THR A 105 5.39 -12.02 -4.60
CA THR A 105 4.52 -13.06 -4.04
C THR A 105 4.53 -12.95 -2.52
N PHE A 106 3.36 -13.10 -1.93
CA PHE A 106 3.14 -12.98 -0.48
C PHE A 106 2.41 -14.22 0.02
N SER A 107 2.78 -14.77 1.18
CA SER A 107 1.91 -15.73 1.87
C SER A 107 0.67 -15.01 2.40
N LYS A 108 0.83 -13.74 2.81
CA LYS A 108 -0.24 -12.83 3.20
C LYS A 108 0.17 -11.41 2.82
N GLY A 109 -0.56 -10.81 1.91
CA GLY A 109 -0.39 -9.41 1.51
C GLY A 109 -1.68 -8.63 1.74
N LEU A 110 -1.66 -7.66 2.65
CA LEU A 110 -2.81 -6.82 3.00
C LEU A 110 -2.43 -5.35 2.84
N LEU A 111 -3.23 -4.62 2.07
CA LEU A 111 -3.12 -3.18 1.90
C LEU A 111 -4.40 -2.53 2.43
N SER A 112 -4.28 -1.71 3.46
CA SER A 112 -5.38 -0.92 4.02
C SER A 112 -5.26 0.52 3.53
N VAL A 113 -6.35 1.06 3.01
CA VAL A 113 -6.44 2.45 2.54
C VAL A 113 -7.60 3.11 3.28
N VAL A 114 -7.29 4.14 4.04
CA VAL A 114 -8.30 4.97 4.73
C VAL A 114 -8.29 6.34 4.09
N SER A 115 -9.35 6.67 3.38
CA SER A 115 -9.57 7.99 2.77
C SER A 115 -10.26 8.90 3.79
N ASN A 116 -9.78 10.12 3.91
CA ASN A 116 -10.45 11.17 4.68
C ASN A 116 -10.84 12.28 3.70
N ASP A 117 -12.04 12.83 3.85
CA ASP A 117 -12.54 13.86 2.95
C ASP A 117 -11.57 15.05 2.85
N GLY A 118 -11.13 15.34 1.63
CA GLY A 118 -10.21 16.45 1.34
C GLY A 118 -8.77 16.28 1.85
N VAL A 119 -8.41 15.11 2.37
CA VAL A 119 -7.05 14.81 2.85
C VAL A 119 -6.53 13.56 2.15
N LEU A 120 -5.22 13.51 1.95
CA LEU A 120 -4.52 12.33 1.42
C LEU A 120 -4.85 11.07 2.23
N PRO A 121 -5.04 9.93 1.58
CA PRO A 121 -5.35 8.70 2.28
C PRO A 121 -4.18 8.25 3.17
N THR A 122 -4.52 7.62 4.28
CA THR A 122 -3.57 6.80 5.03
C THR A 122 -3.51 5.43 4.39
N ILE A 123 -2.31 5.00 4.02
CA ILE A 123 -2.04 3.69 3.42
C ILE A 123 -1.21 2.88 4.40
N ASN A 124 -1.63 1.65 4.66
CA ASN A 124 -0.90 0.71 5.51
C ASN A 124 -0.83 -0.64 4.80
N PHE A 125 0.38 -1.13 4.59
CA PHE A 125 0.64 -2.45 4.02
C PHE A 125 1.26 -3.37 5.06
N GLN A 126 0.84 -4.62 5.05
CA GLN A 126 1.42 -5.72 5.83
C GLN A 126 1.58 -6.92 4.93
N GLY A 127 2.79 -7.46 4.89
CA GLY A 127 3.12 -8.65 4.12
C GLY A 127 3.91 -9.64 4.95
N GLU A 128 3.65 -10.93 4.70
CA GLU A 128 4.38 -12.05 5.30
C GLU A 128 4.99 -12.90 4.19
N ASN A 129 6.23 -13.37 4.39
CA ASN A 129 7.01 -14.18 3.45
C ASN A 129 7.00 -13.55 2.05
N ILE A 130 7.66 -12.42 1.91
CA ILE A 130 7.68 -11.65 0.67
C ILE A 130 8.80 -12.16 -0.23
N PHE A 131 8.41 -12.67 -1.38
CA PHE A 131 9.32 -13.08 -2.44
C PHE A 131 9.34 -12.01 -3.52
N ILE A 132 10.51 -11.68 -4.01
CA ILE A 132 10.73 -10.86 -5.19
C ILE A 132 11.46 -11.72 -6.20
N ASN A 133 10.85 -11.93 -7.37
CA ASN A 133 11.37 -12.82 -8.42
C ASN A 133 11.76 -14.21 -7.86
N GLU A 134 10.83 -14.82 -7.09
CA GLU A 134 10.97 -16.14 -6.46
C GLU A 134 12.00 -16.22 -5.30
N LYS A 135 12.72 -15.13 -5.02
CA LYS A 135 13.67 -15.07 -3.89
C LYS A 135 12.95 -14.49 -2.67
N LEU A 136 13.00 -15.21 -1.55
CA LEU A 136 12.51 -14.69 -0.26
C LEU A 136 13.41 -13.54 0.19
N ILE A 137 12.82 -12.35 0.35
CA ILE A 137 13.55 -11.13 0.75
C ILE A 137 13.17 -10.73 2.18
N PHE A 138 11.87 -10.82 2.53
CA PHE A 138 11.40 -10.42 3.85
C PHE A 138 10.51 -11.51 4.45
N ASP A 139 10.75 -11.87 5.72
CA ASP A 139 9.81 -12.69 6.50
C ASP A 139 8.54 -11.87 6.79
N GLU A 140 8.72 -10.62 7.20
CA GLU A 140 7.64 -9.68 7.45
C GLU A 140 8.03 -8.29 6.93
N LEU A 141 7.08 -7.59 6.33
CA LEU A 141 7.21 -6.20 5.94
C LEU A 141 5.93 -5.45 6.31
N SER A 142 6.09 -4.36 7.01
CA SER A 142 5.01 -3.41 7.25
C SER A 142 5.45 -2.04 6.78
N PHE A 143 4.62 -1.36 5.98
CA PHE A 143 4.85 0.05 5.74
C PHE A 143 3.56 0.85 5.91
N LYS A 144 3.72 2.09 6.38
CA LYS A 144 2.62 3.02 6.57
C LYS A 144 2.99 4.35 5.94
N ILE A 145 2.05 4.89 5.16
CA ILE A 145 2.12 6.26 4.64
C ILE A 145 0.94 7.02 5.21
N SER A 146 1.16 8.23 5.69
CA SER A 146 0.12 9.09 6.22
C SER A 146 0.36 10.56 5.82
N PRO A 147 -0.71 11.35 5.64
CA PRO A 147 -0.59 12.76 5.34
C PRO A 147 0.09 13.52 6.48
N THR A 148 0.66 14.67 6.14
CA THR A 148 1.11 15.68 7.09
C THR A 148 0.22 16.93 6.91
N THR A 149 0.39 17.92 7.75
CA THR A 149 -0.25 19.23 7.57
C THR A 149 0.22 19.97 6.31
N ASN A 150 1.36 19.58 5.76
CA ASN A 150 1.90 20.13 4.52
C ASN A 150 1.56 19.20 3.34
N LEU A 151 0.74 19.69 2.39
CA LEU A 151 0.26 18.94 1.23
C LEU A 151 1.37 18.46 0.26
N SER A 152 2.60 18.98 0.38
CA SER A 152 3.75 18.52 -0.39
C SER A 152 4.56 17.42 0.30
N LYS A 153 4.14 16.96 1.48
CA LYS A 153 4.88 15.97 2.27
C LYS A 153 3.98 14.87 2.79
N LEU A 154 4.51 13.64 2.76
CA LEU A 154 3.93 12.48 3.42
C LEU A 154 4.87 11.97 4.50
N ARG A 155 4.31 11.49 5.59
CA ARG A 155 5.06 10.73 6.60
C ARG A 155 5.03 9.26 6.22
N PHE A 156 6.14 8.58 6.35
CA PHE A 156 6.18 7.13 6.17
C PHE A 156 6.88 6.45 7.34
N SER A 157 6.55 5.18 7.53
CA SER A 157 7.22 4.25 8.42
C SER A 157 7.27 2.89 7.73
N LEU A 158 8.45 2.30 7.67
CA LEU A 158 8.68 0.97 7.14
C LEU A 158 9.38 0.17 8.23
N VAL A 159 8.90 -1.05 8.47
CA VAL A 159 9.52 -2.03 9.37
C VAL A 159 9.60 -3.35 8.63
N SER A 160 10.77 -3.96 8.62
CA SER A 160 10.97 -5.26 7.98
C SER A 160 11.78 -6.20 8.87
N LYS A 161 11.45 -7.48 8.79
CA LYS A 161 12.30 -8.58 9.23
C LYS A 161 12.76 -9.33 8.00
N THR A 162 14.06 -9.48 7.85
CA THR A 162 14.65 -10.13 6.68
C THR A 162 14.88 -11.62 6.96
N ALA A 163 14.57 -12.45 5.96
CA ALA A 163 14.74 -13.90 6.06
C ALA A 163 16.18 -14.36 5.94
N ASP A 164 16.98 -13.66 5.16
CA ASP A 164 18.33 -14.14 4.79
C ASP A 164 19.34 -13.00 4.65
N ILE A 165 20.00 -12.72 5.76
CA ILE A 165 21.34 -12.14 5.72
C ILE A 165 22.24 -13.20 6.33
N LYS A 166 23.35 -13.52 5.69
CA LYS A 166 24.35 -14.54 6.09
C LYS A 166 24.74 -14.56 7.58
N GLU A 167 24.31 -13.58 8.35
CA GLU A 167 24.61 -13.37 9.77
C GLU A 167 23.35 -13.41 10.70
N GLY A 168 22.18 -13.83 10.20
CA GLY A 168 20.97 -14.00 11.00
C GLY A 168 19.85 -12.98 10.68
N LYS A 169 18.69 -13.21 11.30
CA LYS A 169 17.51 -12.35 11.10
C LYS A 169 17.79 -10.93 11.55
N THR A 170 17.69 -9.98 10.63
CA THR A 170 17.89 -8.55 10.91
C THR A 170 16.56 -7.82 10.82
N GLU A 171 16.29 -6.97 11.80
CA GLU A 171 15.17 -6.04 11.79
C GLU A 171 15.65 -4.68 11.30
N LEU A 172 14.96 -4.15 10.28
CA LEU A 172 15.21 -2.81 9.75
C LEU A 172 13.95 -1.97 9.97
N SER A 173 14.15 -0.74 10.43
CA SER A 173 13.07 0.24 10.52
C SER A 173 13.51 1.54 9.88
N PHE A 174 12.70 2.07 8.95
CA PHE A 174 12.96 3.35 8.32
C PHE A 174 11.74 4.26 8.49
N GLN A 175 11.93 5.39 9.15
CA GLN A 175 10.87 6.34 9.44
C GLN A 175 11.27 7.72 8.94
N GLY A 176 10.32 8.42 8.30
CA GLY A 176 10.67 9.73 7.77
C GLY A 176 9.56 10.40 6.98
N GLN A 177 9.97 11.24 6.04
CA GLN A 177 9.09 12.02 5.19
C GLN A 177 9.47 11.88 3.72
N ILE A 178 8.43 11.76 2.88
CA ILE A 178 8.53 11.84 1.42
C ILE A 178 8.13 13.26 1.04
N GLN A 179 8.96 13.95 0.27
CA GLN A 179 8.71 15.28 -0.26
C GLN A 179 8.51 15.19 -1.79
N PHE A 180 7.47 15.86 -2.27
CA PHE A 180 7.13 15.96 -3.69
C PHE A 180 7.52 17.32 -4.25
N ASN A 181 7.65 17.42 -5.58
CA ASN A 181 7.96 18.66 -6.28
C ASN A 181 6.81 19.68 -6.26
N SER A 182 5.58 19.21 -6.13
CA SER A 182 4.36 20.03 -6.13
C SER A 182 3.43 19.62 -4.99
N ASN A 183 2.42 20.43 -4.73
CA ASN A 183 1.34 20.04 -3.82
C ASN A 183 0.65 18.80 -4.38
N PHE A 184 0.48 17.85 -3.50
CA PHE A 184 -0.07 16.54 -3.82
C PHE A 184 -1.60 16.65 -3.76
N ASN A 185 -2.25 16.59 -4.90
CA ASN A 185 -3.71 16.48 -4.98
C ASN A 185 -4.06 15.07 -5.44
N VAL A 186 -4.61 14.26 -4.54
CA VAL A 186 -5.00 12.87 -4.85
C VAL A 186 -6.48 12.72 -4.64
N GLU A 187 -7.19 12.73 -5.72
CA GLU A 187 -8.61 12.37 -5.74
C GLU A 187 -8.82 10.84 -5.83
N SER A 188 -7.76 10.09 -6.17
CA SER A 188 -7.83 8.64 -6.36
C SER A 188 -6.51 7.92 -6.05
N LEU A 189 -6.58 6.62 -5.77
CA LEU A 189 -5.41 5.74 -5.59
C LEU A 189 -4.52 5.72 -6.85
N ILE A 190 -5.11 5.79 -8.04
CA ILE A 190 -4.39 5.86 -9.32
C ILE A 190 -3.60 7.16 -9.40
N GLY A 191 -4.20 8.29 -9.01
CA GLY A 191 -3.50 9.57 -8.91
C GLY A 191 -2.33 9.51 -7.93
N PHE A 192 -2.43 8.75 -6.83
CA PHE A 192 -1.31 8.51 -5.92
C PHE A 192 -0.15 7.81 -6.62
N VAL A 193 -0.41 6.69 -7.29
CA VAL A 193 0.62 5.91 -8.00
C VAL A 193 1.29 6.74 -9.11
N SER A 194 0.50 7.50 -9.87
CA SER A 194 1.01 8.38 -10.92
C SER A 194 1.95 9.48 -10.37
N ASN A 195 1.64 9.99 -9.19
CA ASN A 195 2.43 11.04 -8.55
C ASN A 195 3.72 10.54 -7.88
N LEU A 196 3.94 9.23 -7.74
CA LEU A 196 5.21 8.70 -7.23
C LEU A 196 6.40 9.16 -8.09
N ASN A 197 6.19 9.42 -9.37
CA ASN A 197 7.21 9.98 -10.26
C ASN A 197 7.62 11.42 -9.90
N THR A 198 6.84 12.13 -9.10
CA THR A 198 7.13 13.51 -8.66
C THR A 198 7.85 13.58 -7.32
N VAL A 199 8.22 12.45 -6.73
CA VAL A 199 9.00 12.40 -5.50
C VAL A 199 10.36 13.07 -5.73
N LYS A 200 10.65 14.10 -4.92
CA LYS A 200 11.90 14.84 -4.95
C LYS A 200 12.92 14.28 -3.97
N LYS A 201 12.46 13.98 -2.77
CA LYS A 201 13.34 13.63 -1.65
C LYS A 201 12.61 12.75 -0.64
N ILE A 202 13.30 11.75 -0.15
CA ILE A 202 12.90 10.96 1.01
C ILE A 202 13.95 11.22 2.08
N SER A 203 13.54 11.61 3.27
CA SER A 203 14.47 11.87 4.39
C SER A 203 13.92 11.21 5.66
N GLY A 204 14.79 10.64 6.45
CA GLY A 204 14.38 9.96 7.68
C GLY A 204 15.52 9.36 8.45
N LYS A 205 15.18 8.48 9.38
CA LYS A 205 16.13 7.70 10.17
C LYS A 205 15.97 6.23 9.87
N LEU A 206 17.06 5.59 9.49
CA LEU A 206 17.18 4.15 9.33
C LEU A 206 17.72 3.56 10.63
N PHE A 207 16.97 2.67 11.24
CA PHE A 207 17.38 1.89 12.41
C PHE A 207 17.65 0.47 11.96
N ILE A 208 18.82 -0.03 12.31
CA ILE A 208 19.20 -1.43 12.13
C ILE A 208 19.30 -2.00 13.54
N LYS A 209 18.87 -3.22 13.76
CA LYS A 209 18.87 -3.86 15.07
C LYS A 209 20.21 -3.61 15.80
N ASN A 210 20.13 -3.05 17.00
CA ASN A 210 21.27 -2.70 17.87
C ASN A 210 22.16 -1.53 17.39
N THR A 211 21.73 -0.68 16.48
CA THR A 211 22.47 0.53 16.09
C THR A 211 21.71 1.81 16.47
N ASP A 212 22.44 2.88 16.71
CA ASP A 212 21.87 4.22 16.74
C ASP A 212 21.35 4.57 15.34
N GLY A 213 20.16 5.20 15.28
CA GLY A 213 19.52 5.49 14.01
C GLY A 213 20.41 6.33 13.09
N LEU A 214 20.56 5.88 11.84
CA LEU A 214 21.32 6.57 10.80
C LEU A 214 20.44 7.61 10.10
N ASP A 215 20.91 8.86 10.03
CA ASP A 215 20.24 9.87 9.22
C ASP A 215 20.39 9.52 7.73
N THR A 216 19.26 9.34 7.06
CA THR A 216 19.21 8.85 5.67
C THR A 216 18.49 9.86 4.81
N VAL A 217 19.09 10.20 3.67
CA VAL A 217 18.48 11.02 2.63
C VAL A 217 18.57 10.28 1.31
N ILE A 218 17.43 10.04 0.68
CA ILE A 218 17.31 9.51 -0.67
C ILE A 218 16.83 10.67 -1.54
N GLN A 219 17.63 11.09 -2.49
CA GLN A 219 17.33 12.21 -3.37
C GLN A 219 17.38 11.76 -4.82
N ARG A 220 16.41 12.22 -5.61
CA ARG A 220 16.42 12.01 -7.06
C ARG A 220 17.33 13.05 -7.70
N ASP A 221 18.41 12.58 -8.34
CA ASP A 221 19.14 13.34 -9.35
C ASP A 221 18.40 13.23 -10.70
N PRO A 222 18.62 14.12 -11.68
CA PRO A 222 17.84 14.12 -12.93
C PRO A 222 17.72 12.77 -13.63
N THR A 223 18.70 11.89 -13.43
CA THR A 223 18.77 10.57 -14.09
C THR A 223 18.74 9.38 -13.15
N ASP A 224 18.97 9.56 -11.83
CA ASP A 224 19.11 8.44 -10.90
C ASP A 224 18.75 8.79 -9.45
N TRP A 225 18.59 7.76 -8.60
CA TRP A 225 18.36 7.90 -7.17
C TRP A 225 19.68 7.75 -6.42
N LYS A 226 20.04 8.74 -5.59
CA LYS A 226 21.21 8.68 -4.71
C LYS A 226 20.80 8.54 -3.27
N ILE A 227 21.43 7.62 -2.57
CA ILE A 227 21.22 7.38 -1.15
C ILE A 227 22.39 7.96 -0.36
N TYR A 228 22.09 8.88 0.53
CA TYR A 228 23.08 9.50 1.42
C TYR A 228 22.82 9.00 2.83
N LEU A 229 23.82 8.37 3.45
CA LEU A 229 23.80 7.96 4.84
C LEU A 229 24.76 8.84 5.65
N LYS A 230 24.29 9.37 6.75
CA LYS A 230 25.16 10.07 7.71
C LYS A 230 25.25 9.20 8.96
N SER A 231 26.42 8.65 9.24
CA SER A 231 26.71 7.90 10.44
C SER A 231 27.76 8.61 11.28
N LYS A 232 27.58 8.56 12.60
CA LYS A 232 28.63 9.01 13.54
C LYS A 232 29.78 7.99 13.63
N THR A 233 29.55 6.77 13.20
CA THR A 233 30.51 5.65 13.19
C THR A 233 30.41 4.89 11.89
N PRO A 234 31.16 5.28 10.83
CA PRO A 234 31.11 4.67 9.50
C PRO A 234 31.33 3.14 9.49
N ASP A 235 32.11 2.63 10.44
CA ASP A 235 32.46 1.20 10.55
C ASP A 235 31.28 0.33 11.00
N GLN A 236 30.20 0.93 11.52
CA GLN A 236 28.99 0.21 11.95
C GLN A 236 27.94 0.05 10.85
N ILE A 237 28.23 0.53 9.63
CA ILE A 237 27.32 0.35 8.51
C ILE A 237 27.41 -1.12 8.06
N PRO A 238 26.30 -1.89 8.13
CA PRO A 238 26.31 -3.29 7.73
C PRO A 238 26.76 -3.47 6.29
N SER A 239 27.45 -4.57 6.00
CA SER A 239 27.93 -4.92 4.66
C SER A 239 26.82 -4.89 3.61
N LEU A 240 25.59 -5.28 3.98
CA LEU A 240 24.41 -5.23 3.14
C LEU A 240 24.15 -3.82 2.55
N ILE A 241 24.48 -2.79 3.30
CA ILE A 241 24.26 -1.39 2.87
C ILE A 241 25.45 -0.89 2.05
N ARG A 242 26.64 -1.46 2.23
CA ARG A 242 27.85 -1.13 1.46
C ARG A 242 27.78 -1.62 0.00
N ASP A 243 27.01 -2.69 -0.25
CA ASP A 243 26.84 -3.27 -1.59
C ASP A 243 25.78 -2.55 -2.44
N LEU A 244 25.06 -1.59 -1.86
CA LEU A 244 24.24 -0.63 -2.60
C LEU A 244 25.11 0.57 -2.93
N ASP A 245 24.97 1.18 -4.12
CA ASP A 245 25.65 2.43 -4.51
C ASP A 245 25.27 3.60 -3.58
N ILE A 246 25.76 3.55 -2.34
CA ILE A 246 25.42 4.46 -1.27
C ILE A 246 26.57 5.43 -1.03
N ILE A 247 26.27 6.72 -1.11
CA ILE A 247 27.20 7.78 -0.76
C ILE A 247 27.15 8.00 0.74
N VAL A 248 28.20 7.59 1.45
CA VAL A 248 28.34 7.87 2.90
C VAL A 248 28.87 9.28 3.08
N LEU A 249 28.10 10.14 3.74
CA LEU A 249 28.54 11.48 4.12
C LEU A 249 29.15 11.42 5.53
N ASN A 250 30.40 11.85 5.65
CA ASN A 250 31.10 12.04 6.93
C ASN A 250 30.57 13.27 7.68
#